data_193d473ca89c8b81e7a62d9501fb2471
#
_entry.id   193d473ca89c8b81e7a62d9501fb2471
#
_cell.length_a   1.000
_cell.length_b   1.000
_cell.length_c   1.000
_cell.angle_alpha   90.00
_cell.angle_beta   90.00
_cell.angle_gamma   90.00
#
_symmetry.space_group_name_H-M   'P 1'
#
loop_
_entity.id
_entity.type
_entity.pdbx_description
1 polymer ?
#
loop_
_entity_poly.entity_id
_entity_poly.type
_entity_poly.pdbx_seq_one_letter_code
_entity_poly.pdbx_strand_id
1 'polypeptide(L)'
;MQISDLIKKVKPYLKSKEVSLIKRTFNYAEKAHEGQKRATGEGYIEHPLCTASRLADLQLDAETISAGLLHDVIEDTEVTKEDLKKEFGANIANMVEGVTKITVLKNMSKEERHAESIRKVILASIKD
;
A
#
# COMPACT_ATOMS: atom_id res chain seq x y z
N MET A 1 3.00 13.81 -4.57
CA MET A 1 3.01 13.44 -3.15
C MET A 1 4.31 12.72 -2.79
N GLN A 2 4.83 12.99 -1.63
CA GLN A 2 6.05 12.38 -1.14
C GLN A 2 5.81 11.64 0.16
N ILE A 3 6.73 10.74 0.51
CA ILE A 3 6.63 9.99 1.76
C ILE A 3 6.57 10.90 2.98
N SER A 4 7.25 12.04 2.94
CA SER A 4 7.21 13.00 4.05
C SER A 4 5.79 13.51 4.33
N ASP A 5 4.96 13.62 3.30
CA ASP A 5 3.56 14.02 3.46
C ASP A 5 2.76 12.97 4.22
N LEU A 6 2.99 11.69 3.88
CA LEU A 6 2.36 10.57 4.58
C LEU A 6 2.81 10.51 6.04
N ILE A 7 4.10 10.68 6.29
CA ILE A 7 4.65 10.65 7.65
C ILE A 7 4.03 11.75 8.51
N LYS A 8 3.85 12.95 7.96
CA LYS A 8 3.19 14.04 8.70
C LYS A 8 1.76 13.69 9.11
N LYS A 9 1.05 12.93 8.28
CA LYS A 9 -0.31 12.52 8.58
C LYS A 9 -0.40 11.50 9.70
N VAL A 10 0.56 10.57 9.78
CA VAL A 10 0.51 9.46 10.74
C VAL A 10 1.16 9.78 12.07
N LYS A 11 2.14 10.67 12.10
CA LYS A 11 2.84 11.03 13.33
C LYS A 11 1.92 11.41 14.50
N PRO A 12 0.83 12.18 14.29
CA PRO A 12 -0.03 12.58 15.40
C PRO A 12 -0.72 11.42 16.11
N TYR A 13 -0.90 10.28 15.46
CA TYR A 13 -1.65 9.18 16.06
C TYR A 13 -0.92 7.84 16.11
N LEU A 14 0.22 7.70 15.46
CA LEU A 14 0.98 6.46 15.48
C LEU A 14 2.26 6.60 16.31
N LYS A 15 2.69 5.50 16.88
CA LYS A 15 3.91 5.44 17.68
C LYS A 15 5.15 5.44 16.77
N SER A 16 6.29 5.76 17.38
CA SER A 16 7.56 5.81 16.68
C SER A 16 7.90 4.53 15.90
N LYS A 17 7.65 3.36 16.49
CA LYS A 17 7.88 2.07 15.84
C LYS A 17 6.99 1.88 14.62
N GLU A 18 5.75 2.34 14.72
CA GLU A 18 4.78 2.23 13.65
C GLU A 18 5.12 3.16 12.48
N VAL A 19 5.58 4.36 12.80
CA VAL A 19 6.07 5.30 11.78
C VAL A 19 7.29 4.71 11.06
N SER A 20 8.20 4.08 11.82
CA SER A 20 9.38 3.42 11.22
C SER A 20 8.99 2.28 10.30
N LEU A 21 7.96 1.50 10.66
CA LEU A 21 7.44 0.45 9.80
C LEU A 21 6.94 1.02 8.47
N ILE A 22 6.20 2.12 8.51
CA ILE A 22 5.67 2.75 7.30
C ILE A 22 6.80 3.23 6.40
N LYS A 23 7.84 3.84 6.98
CA LYS A 23 9.01 4.28 6.20
C LYS A 23 9.72 3.10 5.54
N ARG A 24 9.94 2.02 6.29
CA ARG A 24 10.59 0.82 5.77
C ARG A 24 9.77 0.19 4.65
N THR A 25 8.45 0.15 4.84
CA THR A 25 7.53 -0.39 3.85
C THR A 25 7.56 0.42 2.57
N PHE A 26 7.56 1.75 2.68
CA PHE A 26 7.66 2.63 1.52
C PHE A 26 8.95 2.37 0.73
N ASN A 27 10.08 2.29 1.44
CA ASN A 27 11.37 2.04 0.79
C ASN A 27 11.38 0.70 0.07
N TYR A 28 10.79 -0.32 0.67
CA TYR A 28 10.67 -1.64 0.05
C TYR A 28 9.81 -1.58 -1.22
N ALA A 29 8.65 -0.94 -1.14
CA ALA A 29 7.74 -0.82 -2.28
C ALA A 29 8.38 -0.01 -3.42
N GLU A 30 9.05 1.09 -3.09
CA GLU A 30 9.73 1.92 -4.07
C GLU A 30 10.77 1.12 -4.83
N LYS A 31 11.56 0.34 -4.09
CA LYS A 31 12.61 -0.49 -4.68
C LYS A 31 12.03 -1.59 -5.55
N ALA A 32 10.94 -2.21 -5.10
CA ALA A 32 10.28 -3.27 -5.86
C ALA A 32 9.72 -2.76 -7.19
N HIS A 33 9.20 -1.53 -7.21
CA HIS A 33 8.63 -0.92 -8.41
C HIS A 33 9.63 -0.08 -9.22
N GLU A 34 10.91 -0.11 -8.85
CA GLU A 34 11.93 0.72 -9.48
C GLU A 34 11.95 0.52 -10.99
N GLY A 35 11.96 1.63 -11.73
CA GLY A 35 11.97 1.60 -13.18
C GLY A 35 10.63 1.42 -13.86
N GLN A 36 9.59 1.08 -13.10
CA GLN A 36 8.24 0.89 -13.65
C GLN A 36 7.49 2.23 -13.73
N LYS A 37 6.63 2.33 -14.73
CA LYS A 37 5.72 3.48 -14.88
C LYS A 37 4.33 2.96 -15.23
N ARG A 38 3.31 3.65 -14.73
CA ARG A 38 1.93 3.36 -15.10
C ARG A 38 1.66 3.83 -16.53
N ALA A 39 0.56 3.33 -17.12
CA ALA A 39 0.16 3.73 -18.47
C ALA A 39 -0.02 5.26 -18.60
N THR A 40 -0.28 5.96 -17.50
CA THR A 40 -0.42 7.42 -17.48
C THR A 40 0.91 8.16 -17.49
N GLY A 41 2.05 7.46 -17.41
CA GLY A 41 3.38 8.06 -17.31
C GLY A 41 3.82 8.39 -15.89
N GLU A 42 2.95 8.21 -14.91
CA GLU A 42 3.31 8.43 -13.51
C GLU A 42 4.25 7.35 -12.99
N GLY A 43 5.12 7.72 -12.05
CA GLY A 43 5.93 6.76 -11.33
C GLY A 43 5.03 5.76 -10.59
N TYR A 44 5.41 4.50 -10.58
CA TYR A 44 4.58 3.44 -10.03
C TYR A 44 4.27 3.65 -8.55
N ILE A 45 5.22 4.18 -7.78
CA ILE A 45 5.08 4.38 -6.35
C ILE A 45 4.04 5.44 -5.97
N GLU A 46 3.70 6.34 -6.88
CA GLU A 46 2.74 7.41 -6.59
C GLU A 46 1.35 6.87 -6.27
N HIS A 47 0.90 5.84 -6.96
CA HIS A 47 -0.41 5.25 -6.69
C HIS A 47 -0.49 4.57 -5.32
N PRO A 48 0.42 3.67 -4.95
CA PRO A 48 0.44 3.12 -3.59
C PRO A 48 0.55 4.18 -2.51
N LEU A 49 1.33 5.21 -2.76
CA LEU A 49 1.51 6.30 -1.80
C LEU A 49 0.20 7.09 -1.60
N CYS A 50 -0.52 7.36 -2.68
CA CYS A 50 -1.83 8.01 -2.59
C CYS A 50 -2.83 7.14 -1.83
N THR A 51 -2.84 5.84 -2.09
CA THR A 51 -3.71 4.90 -1.38
C THR A 51 -3.41 4.93 0.12
N ALA A 52 -2.14 4.83 0.49
CA ALA A 52 -1.73 4.86 1.88
C ALA A 52 -2.10 6.19 2.55
N SER A 53 -1.94 7.29 1.84
CA SER A 53 -2.28 8.62 2.35
C SER A 53 -3.77 8.73 2.69
N ARG A 54 -4.64 8.18 1.86
CA ARG A 54 -6.08 8.18 2.12
C ARG A 54 -6.44 7.28 3.29
N LEU A 55 -5.76 6.15 3.44
CA LEU A 55 -5.93 5.29 4.61
C LEU A 55 -5.50 6.02 5.89
N ALA A 56 -4.44 6.81 5.80
CA ALA A 56 -3.99 7.62 6.94
C ALA A 56 -5.00 8.72 7.30
N ASP A 57 -5.69 9.29 6.30
CA ASP A 57 -6.76 10.27 6.55
C ASP A 57 -7.89 9.64 7.38
N LEU A 58 -8.10 8.33 7.23
CA LEU A 58 -9.07 7.58 8.03
C LEU A 58 -8.50 7.11 9.37
N GLN A 59 -7.26 7.48 9.67
CA GLN A 59 -6.54 7.12 10.90
C GLN A 59 -6.47 5.62 11.15
N LEU A 60 -6.22 4.85 10.07
CA LEU A 60 -6.09 3.41 10.17
C LEU A 60 -4.71 3.03 10.72
N ASP A 61 -4.60 1.78 11.16
CA ASP A 61 -3.38 1.28 11.81
C ASP A 61 -2.21 1.15 10.82
N ALA A 62 -1.01 1.03 11.38
CA ALA A 62 0.21 1.00 10.59
C ALA A 62 0.27 -0.19 9.64
N GLU A 63 -0.22 -1.36 10.05
CA GLU A 63 -0.22 -2.54 9.20
C GLU A 63 -1.12 -2.37 7.99
N THR A 64 -2.29 -1.77 8.18
CA THR A 64 -3.23 -1.50 7.08
C THR A 64 -2.64 -0.48 6.10
N ILE A 65 -2.00 0.58 6.60
CA ILE A 65 -1.34 1.58 5.76
C ILE A 65 -0.19 0.93 5.00
N SER A 66 0.59 0.07 5.66
CA SER A 66 1.68 -0.66 5.01
C SER A 66 1.16 -1.58 3.90
N ALA A 67 0.05 -2.27 4.13
CA ALA A 67 -0.59 -3.09 3.09
C ALA A 67 -1.02 -2.22 1.91
N GLY A 68 -1.46 -1.00 2.17
CA GLY A 68 -1.80 -0.04 1.11
C GLY A 68 -0.59 0.32 0.25
N LEU A 69 0.56 0.52 0.88
CA LEU A 69 1.82 0.79 0.15
C LEU A 69 2.27 -0.40 -0.68
N LEU A 70 1.94 -1.63 -0.26
CA LEU A 70 2.38 -2.86 -0.91
C LEU A 70 1.34 -3.49 -1.83
N HIS A 71 0.14 -2.88 -1.95
CA HIS A 71 -1.00 -3.60 -2.52
C HIS A 71 -0.81 -4.09 -3.96
N ASP A 72 0.05 -3.45 -4.75
CA ASP A 72 0.32 -3.86 -6.14
C ASP A 72 1.61 -4.65 -6.29
N VAL A 73 2.37 -4.83 -5.22
CA VAL A 73 3.73 -5.40 -5.30
C VAL A 73 3.72 -6.85 -5.83
N ILE A 74 2.79 -7.67 -5.35
CA ILE A 74 2.73 -9.08 -5.78
C ILE A 74 2.34 -9.20 -7.26
N GLU A 75 1.37 -8.39 -7.71
CA GLU A 75 0.90 -8.45 -9.10
C GLU A 75 1.90 -7.87 -10.10
N ASP A 76 2.57 -6.80 -9.71
CA ASP A 76 3.31 -5.97 -10.66
C ASP A 76 4.82 -6.12 -10.58
N THR A 77 5.32 -6.88 -9.61
CA THR A 77 6.77 -7.13 -9.46
C THR A 77 7.03 -8.61 -9.23
N GLU A 78 8.30 -8.97 -9.07
CA GLU A 78 8.69 -10.36 -8.79
C GLU A 78 8.56 -10.72 -7.31
N VAL A 79 8.17 -9.77 -6.47
CA VAL A 79 8.00 -10.01 -5.03
C VAL A 79 6.83 -10.97 -4.80
N THR A 80 7.07 -11.98 -3.97
CA THR A 80 6.06 -12.99 -3.63
C THR A 80 5.48 -12.75 -2.25
N LYS A 81 4.36 -13.41 -1.95
CA LYS A 81 3.79 -13.39 -0.62
C LYS A 81 4.80 -13.84 0.43
N GLU A 82 5.60 -14.86 0.11
CA GLU A 82 6.61 -15.37 1.03
C GLU A 82 7.68 -14.34 1.35
N ASP A 83 8.08 -13.54 0.36
CA ASP A 83 9.01 -12.44 0.57
C ASP A 83 8.44 -11.42 1.55
N LEU A 84 7.17 -11.06 1.38
CA LEU A 84 6.49 -10.12 2.26
C LEU A 84 6.33 -10.67 3.67
N LYS A 85 6.05 -11.95 3.78
CA LYS A 85 5.91 -12.61 5.09
C LYS A 85 7.22 -12.57 5.86
N LYS A 86 8.33 -12.81 5.19
CA LYS A 86 9.66 -12.74 5.80
C LYS A 86 10.03 -11.33 6.26
N GLU A 87 9.68 -10.34 5.43
CA GLU A 87 10.08 -8.95 5.69
C GLU A 87 9.15 -8.25 6.67
N PHE A 88 7.85 -8.48 6.59
CA PHE A 88 6.84 -7.70 7.32
C PHE A 88 5.94 -8.53 8.23
N GLY A 89 5.98 -9.85 8.14
CA GLY A 89 5.14 -10.73 8.93
C GLY A 89 3.87 -11.17 8.22
N ALA A 90 3.20 -12.16 8.81
CA ALA A 90 2.06 -12.83 8.20
C ALA A 90 0.85 -11.90 8.02
N ASN A 91 0.59 -11.01 8.97
CA ASN A 91 -0.60 -10.14 8.91
C ASN A 91 -0.56 -9.24 7.67
N ILE A 92 0.56 -8.56 7.44
CA ILE A 92 0.71 -7.68 6.29
C ILE A 92 0.67 -8.48 4.99
N ALA A 93 1.39 -9.61 4.96
CA ALA A 93 1.42 -10.47 3.77
C ALA A 93 0.01 -10.98 3.41
N ASN A 94 -0.76 -11.39 4.41
CA ASN A 94 -2.13 -11.87 4.18
C ASN A 94 -3.05 -10.75 3.67
N MET A 95 -2.91 -9.55 4.19
CA MET A 95 -3.69 -8.40 3.72
C MET A 95 -3.37 -8.10 2.26
N VAL A 96 -2.10 -8.07 1.88
CA VAL A 96 -1.69 -7.80 0.50
C VAL A 96 -2.22 -8.88 -0.44
N GLU A 97 -2.13 -10.15 -0.04
CA GLU A 97 -2.69 -11.24 -0.85
C GLU A 97 -4.20 -11.11 -1.00
N GLY A 98 -4.88 -10.72 0.07
CA GLY A 98 -6.33 -10.50 0.04
C GLY A 98 -6.74 -9.42 -0.97
N VAL A 99 -5.97 -8.33 -1.04
CA VAL A 99 -6.20 -7.27 -2.03
C VAL A 99 -6.06 -7.82 -3.45
N THR A 100 -5.04 -8.64 -3.68
CA THR A 100 -4.76 -9.24 -4.99
C THR A 100 -5.93 -10.09 -5.50
N LYS A 101 -6.65 -10.74 -4.59
CA LYS A 101 -7.77 -11.62 -4.94
C LYS A 101 -9.08 -10.91 -5.21
N ILE A 102 -9.19 -9.63 -4.87
CA ILE A 102 -10.42 -8.89 -5.09
C ILE A 102 -10.47 -8.38 -6.54
N THR A 103 -11.55 -8.73 -7.25
CA THR A 103 -11.71 -8.34 -8.65
C THR A 103 -11.86 -6.84 -8.82
N VAL A 104 -11.11 -6.28 -9.78
CA VAL A 104 -11.17 -4.85 -10.11
C VAL A 104 -11.92 -4.68 -11.43
N LEU A 105 -12.82 -3.71 -11.49
CA LEU A 105 -13.49 -3.36 -12.73
C LEU A 105 -12.51 -2.67 -13.68
N LYS A 106 -12.64 -2.98 -14.97
CA LYS A 106 -11.79 -2.38 -16.00
C LYS A 106 -12.33 -0.99 -16.39
N ASN A 107 -11.48 -0.20 -17.03
CA ASN A 107 -11.83 1.12 -17.57
C ASN A 107 -12.25 2.14 -16.51
N MET A 108 -11.63 2.08 -15.37
CA MET A 108 -11.84 3.04 -14.30
C MET A 108 -11.00 4.30 -14.51
N SER A 109 -11.54 5.44 -14.10
CA SER A 109 -10.78 6.68 -14.02
C SER A 109 -9.69 6.54 -12.94
N LYS A 110 -8.73 7.47 -12.93
CA LYS A 110 -7.69 7.50 -11.89
C LYS A 110 -8.29 7.59 -10.49
N GLU A 111 -9.28 8.45 -10.32
CA GLU A 111 -9.94 8.66 -9.04
C GLU A 111 -10.73 7.42 -8.61
N GLU A 112 -11.46 6.80 -9.53
CA GLU A 112 -12.18 5.57 -9.25
C GLU A 112 -11.23 4.43 -8.87
N ARG A 113 -10.07 4.36 -9.53
CA ARG A 113 -9.06 3.34 -9.24
C ARG A 113 -8.49 3.52 -7.83
N HIS A 114 -8.22 4.76 -7.43
CA HIS A 114 -7.73 5.04 -6.07
C HIS A 114 -8.79 4.64 -5.03
N ALA A 115 -10.05 5.00 -5.25
CA ALA A 115 -11.14 4.65 -4.34
C ALA A 115 -11.30 3.13 -4.25
N GLU A 116 -11.19 2.43 -5.37
CA GLU A 116 -11.31 0.97 -5.38
C GLU A 116 -10.14 0.30 -4.65
N SER A 117 -8.93 0.83 -4.82
CA SER A 117 -7.75 0.32 -4.10
C SER A 117 -7.93 0.46 -2.59
N ILE A 118 -8.44 1.59 -2.14
CA ILE A 118 -8.70 1.82 -0.72
C ILE A 118 -9.74 0.82 -0.20
N ARG A 119 -10.82 0.63 -0.94
CA ARG A 119 -11.87 -0.32 -0.57
C ARG A 119 -11.32 -1.74 -0.45
N LYS A 120 -10.48 -2.15 -1.40
CA LYS A 120 -9.86 -3.48 -1.40
C LYS A 120 -9.00 -3.70 -0.16
N VAL A 121 -8.18 -2.71 0.19
CA VAL A 121 -7.31 -2.81 1.37
C VAL A 121 -8.15 -2.92 2.64
N ILE A 122 -9.19 -2.11 2.77
CA ILE A 122 -10.08 -2.14 3.94
C ILE A 122 -10.78 -3.49 4.05
N LEU A 123 -11.32 -4.02 2.94
CA LEU A 123 -11.99 -5.32 2.94
C LEU A 123 -11.03 -6.44 3.32
N ALA A 124 -9.80 -6.39 2.83
CA ALA A 124 -8.79 -7.39 3.17
C ALA A 124 -8.42 -7.34 4.66
N SER A 125 -8.38 -6.14 5.25
CA SER A 125 -8.06 -5.99 6.68
C SER A 125 -9.14 -6.57 7.59
N ILE A 126 -10.39 -6.54 7.17
CA ILE A 126 -11.52 -7.07 7.96
C ILE A 126 -11.42 -8.59 8.13
N LYS A 127 -10.85 -9.28 7.14
CA LYS A 127 -10.75 -10.75 7.16
C LYS A 127 -9.65 -11.28 8.07
N ASP A 128 -8.80 -10.42 8.52
CA ASP A 128 -7.76 -10.78 9.47
C ASP A 128 -8.25 -10.59 10.90
#